data_4aed15c88fbd4439103fdec039b3be24
#
_entry.id   4aed15c88fbd4439103fdec039b3be24
#
_cell.length_a   1.000
_cell.length_b   1.000
_cell.length_c   1.000
_cell.angle_alpha   90.00
_cell.angle_beta   90.00
_cell.angle_gamma   90.00
#
_symmetry.space_group_name_H-M   'P 1'
#
loop_
_entity.id
_entity.type
_entity.pdbx_description
1 polymer ?
#
loop_
_entity_poly.entity_id
_entity_poly.type
_entity_poly.pdbx_seq_one_letter_code
_entity_poly.pdbx_strand_id
1 'polypeptide(L)'
;MIRKYNRSNVYIHNMAKFDIIFLLKYLVKLGSVQPIIHNDRIICINFNFGKNGEYQLQFRDSYLLLLNSLMKLCKAFKVENAKSIFPHFFVNENNLDYIGEVPDIKYFMDIKLADYNKYEANFNGNWNLKNEAIKYCELDCISLHQVIYKFTDMIYDLFQKNVHHYPTLPSLAFAIFRSKFMLEENIPQLSGKIAKDIRLGYTGGSVDMYIPENPEGTKVYAYDVNSLYPSQMESGLMPIGQPTYFEGDIRLIDPNAFGFFYCEIIAPDDINHPIIQTHVKTNKGIRTISPIGSWEDMIFSKEMDNAINHGYKFNILWGYTFEKENIFKDYVDFLYNLRSQYSKDNPMNFIAKILMNSLYGRFGMDDNFLEVNMIHKDYYPDFENKYLDNITQKIELGNYFLVTHKAIEELENDESTHNVSIGIASAITAYSRIHMSQFKNNPKINLYYTDTDSIYTDSDIDKSYIDSKTLGKLKLENICKRAIFLASKLYFLETESGKNIIKVKGLKDSSSLNYNDFKNLLNKNFLVEKSHNKWIRNLSESKINIIAQIYSIKVTDNKRLLIYDNNNKLISTENYKIDKNKTI
;
A
#
# COMPACT_ATOMS: atom_id res chain seq x y z
N MET A 1 33.86 -15.55 5.77
CA MET A 1 32.53 -15.15 6.27
C MET A 1 31.40 -16.00 5.64
N ILE A 2 31.21 -16.02 4.33
CA ILE A 2 30.09 -16.67 3.64
C ILE A 2 30.00 -18.18 3.94
N ARG A 3 31.13 -18.93 3.97
CA ARG A 3 31.12 -20.37 4.28
C ARG A 3 30.63 -20.69 5.70
N LYS A 4 30.89 -19.80 6.68
CA LYS A 4 30.47 -19.95 8.08
C LYS A 4 28.93 -19.92 8.22
N TYR A 5 28.24 -19.18 7.33
CA TYR A 5 26.79 -18.94 7.39
C TYR A 5 26.04 -19.66 6.29
N ASN A 6 26.57 -20.81 5.83
CA ASN A 6 25.88 -21.63 4.82
C ASN A 6 24.42 -21.94 5.23
N ARG A 7 23.49 -21.80 4.27
CA ARG A 7 22.04 -21.98 4.44
C ARG A 7 21.38 -20.99 5.42
N SER A 8 22.01 -19.82 5.65
CA SER A 8 21.47 -18.77 6.50
C SER A 8 20.67 -17.74 5.70
N ASN A 9 19.74 -17.07 6.40
CA ASN A 9 19.09 -15.88 5.89
C ASN A 9 19.87 -14.62 6.26
N VAL A 10 20.07 -13.75 5.30
CA VAL A 10 20.67 -12.43 5.47
C VAL A 10 19.57 -11.39 5.36
N TYR A 11 19.18 -10.79 6.49
CA TYR A 11 18.17 -9.75 6.51
C TYR A 11 18.80 -8.38 6.34
N ILE A 12 18.27 -7.62 5.38
CA ILE A 12 18.65 -6.23 5.11
C ILE A 12 17.37 -5.39 5.14
N HIS A 13 17.38 -4.26 5.84
CA HIS A 13 16.17 -3.44 5.98
C HIS A 13 16.00 -2.49 4.79
N ASN A 14 14.90 -2.66 4.04
CA ASN A 14 14.60 -1.93 2.81
C ASN A 14 15.58 -2.24 1.65
N MET A 15 16.07 -3.48 1.63
CA MET A 15 17.04 -4.02 0.65
C MET A 15 16.63 -3.70 -0.79
N ALA A 16 15.36 -3.94 -1.14
CA ALA A 16 14.84 -3.78 -2.49
C ALA A 16 15.00 -2.37 -3.07
N LYS A 17 15.11 -1.36 -2.21
CA LYS A 17 15.25 0.04 -2.65
C LYS A 17 16.67 0.58 -2.56
N PHE A 18 17.56 -0.07 -1.82
CA PHE A 18 18.91 0.46 -1.54
C PHE A 18 20.00 -0.57 -1.77
N ASP A 19 20.22 -1.46 -0.84
CA ASP A 19 21.44 -2.29 -0.74
C ASP A 19 21.61 -3.22 -1.94
N ILE A 20 20.52 -3.77 -2.46
CA ILE A 20 20.59 -4.70 -3.59
C ILE A 20 21.14 -4.05 -4.85
N ILE A 21 20.95 -2.76 -5.02
CA ILE A 21 21.45 -2.01 -6.17
C ILE A 21 22.98 -2.09 -6.22
N PHE A 22 23.63 -2.04 -5.06
CA PHE A 22 25.08 -2.14 -4.95
C PHE A 22 25.57 -3.58 -4.93
N LEU A 23 24.81 -4.51 -4.35
CA LEU A 23 25.23 -5.89 -4.10
C LEU A 23 25.09 -6.78 -5.33
N LEU A 24 24.02 -6.63 -6.13
CA LEU A 24 23.66 -7.61 -7.17
C LEU A 24 24.77 -7.83 -8.18
N LYS A 25 25.42 -6.78 -8.66
CA LYS A 25 26.54 -6.86 -9.62
C LYS A 25 27.75 -7.65 -9.09
N TYR A 26 27.95 -7.65 -7.77
CA TYR A 26 29.01 -8.44 -7.16
C TYR A 26 28.59 -9.88 -6.90
N LEU A 27 27.33 -10.11 -6.52
CA LEU A 27 26.80 -11.45 -6.30
C LEU A 27 26.86 -12.29 -7.57
N VAL A 28 26.45 -11.72 -8.73
CA VAL A 28 26.49 -12.44 -10.02
C VAL A 28 27.90 -12.82 -10.47
N LYS A 29 28.95 -12.15 -9.98
CA LYS A 29 30.34 -12.51 -10.23
C LYS A 29 30.85 -13.65 -9.36
N LEU A 30 30.21 -13.86 -8.20
CA LEU A 30 30.66 -14.82 -7.18
C LEU A 30 29.91 -16.15 -7.25
N GLY A 31 28.74 -16.18 -7.88
CA GLY A 31 27.93 -17.38 -7.95
C GLY A 31 26.61 -17.20 -8.70
N SER A 32 25.75 -18.20 -8.60
CA SER A 32 24.41 -18.18 -9.19
C SER A 32 23.44 -17.38 -8.32
N VAL A 33 22.73 -16.47 -8.97
CA VAL A 33 21.75 -15.57 -8.34
C VAL A 33 20.38 -15.86 -8.91
N GLN A 34 19.41 -16.17 -8.04
CA GLN A 34 18.01 -16.39 -8.41
C GLN A 34 17.15 -15.38 -7.63
N PRO A 35 16.83 -14.22 -8.25
CA PRO A 35 16.01 -13.22 -7.62
C PRO A 35 14.52 -13.58 -7.71
N ILE A 36 13.76 -13.24 -6.66
CA ILE A 36 12.29 -13.20 -6.69
C ILE A 36 11.90 -11.74 -6.78
N ILE A 37 11.22 -11.36 -7.86
CA ILE A 37 10.83 -9.98 -8.13
C ILE A 37 9.30 -9.88 -8.12
N HIS A 38 8.79 -8.80 -7.54
CA HIS A 38 7.38 -8.45 -7.60
C HIS A 38 7.24 -6.93 -7.73
N ASN A 39 6.48 -6.46 -8.73
CA ASN A 39 6.30 -5.04 -9.04
C ASN A 39 7.65 -4.28 -9.12
N ASP A 40 8.57 -4.77 -9.94
CA ASP A 40 9.92 -4.24 -10.18
C ASP A 40 10.80 -4.16 -8.91
N ARG A 41 10.49 -4.94 -7.88
CA ARG A 41 11.26 -4.99 -6.64
C ARG A 41 11.79 -6.39 -6.37
N ILE A 42 13.08 -6.50 -6.13
CA ILE A 42 13.70 -7.74 -5.67
C ILE A 42 13.33 -7.95 -4.21
N ILE A 43 12.44 -8.90 -3.94
CA ILE A 43 11.94 -9.20 -2.58
C ILE A 43 12.79 -10.24 -1.85
N CYS A 44 13.48 -11.08 -2.60
CA CYS A 44 14.35 -12.13 -2.08
C CYS A 44 15.39 -12.50 -3.14
N ILE A 45 16.55 -12.97 -2.71
CA ILE A 45 17.57 -13.56 -3.57
C ILE A 45 18.02 -14.89 -2.98
N ASN A 46 17.93 -15.96 -3.75
CA ASN A 46 18.65 -17.19 -3.48
C ASN A 46 20.01 -17.10 -4.16
N PHE A 47 21.06 -17.19 -3.39
CA PHE A 47 22.43 -17.05 -3.84
C PHE A 47 23.19 -18.34 -3.56
N ASN A 48 23.63 -19.03 -4.64
CA ASN A 48 24.44 -20.23 -4.55
C ASN A 48 25.86 -19.93 -5.01
N PHE A 49 26.86 -20.31 -4.24
CA PHE A 49 28.26 -20.05 -4.54
C PHE A 49 29.16 -21.23 -4.14
N GLY A 50 30.43 -21.19 -4.53
CA GLY A 50 31.37 -22.30 -4.42
C GLY A 50 31.50 -23.06 -5.72
N LYS A 51 32.41 -24.04 -5.78
CA LYS A 51 32.83 -24.71 -7.02
C LYS A 51 31.67 -25.43 -7.72
N ASN A 52 30.71 -25.95 -6.94
CA ASN A 52 29.52 -26.65 -7.46
C ASN A 52 28.22 -26.09 -6.84
N GLY A 53 28.23 -24.82 -6.37
CA GLY A 53 27.06 -24.25 -5.70
C GLY A 53 26.79 -24.84 -4.29
N GLU A 54 27.80 -25.40 -3.65
CA GLU A 54 27.68 -26.10 -2.36
C GLU A 54 27.27 -25.22 -1.19
N TYR A 55 27.42 -23.91 -1.34
CA TYR A 55 27.04 -22.92 -0.33
C TYR A 55 25.84 -22.12 -0.79
N GLN A 56 24.91 -21.88 0.13
CA GLN A 56 23.67 -21.11 -0.15
C GLN A 56 23.47 -20.04 0.90
N LEU A 57 23.08 -18.85 0.45
CA LEU A 57 22.54 -17.77 1.29
C LEU A 57 21.22 -17.27 0.70
N GLN A 58 20.32 -16.84 1.56
CA GLN A 58 19.10 -16.16 1.15
C GLN A 58 19.12 -14.71 1.65
N PHE A 59 19.11 -13.75 0.72
CA PHE A 59 18.94 -12.35 1.07
C PHE A 59 17.46 -12.01 1.13
N ARG A 60 17.04 -11.37 2.21
CA ARG A 60 15.65 -11.06 2.54
C ARG A 60 15.50 -9.58 2.89
N ASP A 61 14.44 -8.96 2.39
CA ASP A 61 14.10 -7.59 2.79
C ASP A 61 13.21 -7.60 4.03
N SER A 62 13.77 -7.25 5.19
CA SER A 62 13.03 -7.20 6.45
C SER A 62 11.95 -6.12 6.47
N TYR A 63 12.05 -5.07 5.64
CA TYR A 63 10.99 -4.07 5.50
C TYR A 63 9.69 -4.67 4.96
N LEU A 64 9.76 -5.74 4.14
CA LEU A 64 8.57 -6.41 3.60
C LEU A 64 7.84 -7.28 4.64
N LEU A 65 8.52 -7.64 5.73
CA LEU A 65 7.90 -8.30 6.89
C LEU A 65 7.39 -7.28 7.92
N LEU A 66 8.15 -6.19 8.11
CA LEU A 66 7.91 -5.18 9.14
C LEU A 66 7.94 -3.78 8.50
N LEU A 67 6.79 -3.33 7.99
CA LEU A 67 6.61 -2.12 7.16
C LEU A 67 6.76 -0.81 7.95
N ASN A 68 7.86 -0.68 8.70
CA ASN A 68 8.19 0.53 9.45
C ASN A 68 9.69 0.83 9.38
N SER A 69 10.11 2.06 9.70
CA SER A 69 11.52 2.38 9.84
C SER A 69 12.15 1.59 10.99
N LEU A 70 13.43 1.25 10.88
CA LEU A 70 14.15 0.50 11.91
C LEU A 70 14.02 1.15 13.29
N MET A 71 14.13 2.48 13.38
CA MET A 71 13.93 3.22 14.62
C MET A 71 12.55 2.96 15.27
N LYS A 72 11.46 2.93 14.46
CA LYS A 72 10.12 2.62 14.98
C LYS A 72 10.00 1.17 15.42
N LEU A 73 10.65 0.26 14.71
CA LEU A 73 10.69 -1.15 15.07
C LEU A 73 11.47 -1.37 16.37
N CYS A 74 12.63 -0.73 16.54
CA CYS A 74 13.39 -0.76 17.77
C CYS A 74 12.55 -0.32 18.98
N LYS A 75 11.78 0.75 18.83
CA LYS A 75 10.84 1.20 19.88
C LYS A 75 9.73 0.17 20.12
N ALA A 76 9.08 -0.32 19.05
CA ALA A 76 8.00 -1.28 19.16
C ALA A 76 8.43 -2.59 19.82
N PHE A 77 9.61 -3.10 19.48
CA PHE A 77 10.16 -4.34 20.02
C PHE A 77 11.02 -4.14 21.28
N LYS A 78 11.13 -2.92 21.80
CA LYS A 78 11.93 -2.58 23.00
C LYS A 78 13.35 -3.14 22.95
N VAL A 79 14.09 -2.77 21.89
CA VAL A 79 15.46 -3.20 21.67
C VAL A 79 16.41 -2.27 22.43
N GLU A 80 17.41 -2.83 23.10
CA GLU A 80 18.32 -2.09 23.99
C GLU A 80 19.15 -1.01 23.27
N ASN A 81 19.56 -1.27 22.04
CA ASN A 81 20.40 -0.37 21.24
C ASN A 81 19.58 0.57 20.31
N ALA A 82 18.44 1.02 20.75
CA ALA A 82 17.40 1.60 19.93
C ALA A 82 17.74 2.90 19.18
N LYS A 83 18.88 3.54 19.39
CA LYS A 83 19.16 4.82 18.73
C LYS A 83 20.65 5.13 18.62
N SER A 84 21.22 4.90 17.45
CA SER A 84 22.46 5.53 17.05
C SER A 84 22.20 6.94 16.53
N ILE A 85 23.03 7.88 16.92
CA ILE A 85 22.99 9.29 16.51
C ILE A 85 24.00 9.44 15.38
N PHE A 86 23.54 9.95 14.21
CA PHE A 86 24.41 10.14 13.05
C PHE A 86 23.97 11.36 12.21
N PRO A 87 24.88 12.23 11.76
CA PRO A 87 24.58 13.42 10.99
C PRO A 87 24.39 13.11 9.50
N HIS A 88 23.29 12.49 9.13
CA HIS A 88 23.03 12.05 7.75
C HIS A 88 23.15 13.16 6.69
N PHE A 89 22.76 14.40 7.03
CA PHE A 89 22.80 15.53 6.10
C PHE A 89 24.19 16.17 5.97
N PHE A 90 25.13 15.80 6.83
CA PHE A 90 26.50 16.26 6.76
C PHE A 90 27.29 15.54 5.68
N VAL A 91 26.99 14.26 5.45
CA VAL A 91 27.78 13.38 4.56
C VAL A 91 27.64 13.80 3.11
N ASN A 92 28.75 14.07 2.46
CA ASN A 92 28.85 14.33 1.02
C ASN A 92 30.23 13.86 0.52
N GLU A 93 30.44 13.87 -0.79
CA GLU A 93 31.66 13.38 -1.44
C GLU A 93 32.94 14.15 -1.05
N ASN A 94 32.82 15.39 -0.53
CA ASN A 94 33.97 16.23 -0.17
C ASN A 94 34.40 16.07 1.30
N ASN A 95 33.62 15.37 2.15
CA ASN A 95 33.90 15.27 3.58
C ASN A 95 33.98 13.83 4.10
N LEU A 96 34.16 12.83 3.24
CA LEU A 96 34.20 11.41 3.65
C LEU A 96 35.32 11.11 4.64
N ASP A 97 36.42 11.84 4.59
CA ASP A 97 37.57 11.70 5.50
C ASP A 97 37.59 12.75 6.62
N TYR A 98 36.44 13.39 6.90
CA TYR A 98 36.35 14.46 7.90
C TYR A 98 36.70 13.98 9.30
N ILE A 99 37.62 14.73 9.94
CA ILE A 99 37.97 14.63 11.35
C ILE A 99 37.95 16.05 11.92
N GLY A 100 37.24 16.28 13.02
CA GLY A 100 37.12 17.62 13.62
C GLY A 100 36.03 17.69 14.69
N GLU A 101 35.41 18.84 14.81
CA GLU A 101 34.27 19.03 15.71
C GLU A 101 33.04 18.22 15.25
N VAL A 102 32.14 17.91 16.18
CA VAL A 102 30.86 17.27 15.84
C VAL A 102 30.06 18.19 14.90
N PRO A 103 29.54 17.69 13.76
CA PRO A 103 28.71 18.49 12.88
C PRO A 103 27.52 19.14 13.59
N ASP A 104 27.16 20.37 13.19
CA ASP A 104 26.05 21.15 13.74
C ASP A 104 24.74 20.34 13.78
N ILE A 105 23.92 20.57 14.80
CA ILE A 105 22.64 19.87 15.05
C ILE A 105 21.70 19.82 13.83
N LYS A 106 21.75 20.81 12.95
CA LYS A 106 20.95 20.86 11.70
C LYS A 106 21.20 19.71 10.74
N TYR A 107 22.36 19.03 10.87
CA TYR A 107 22.72 17.87 10.05
C TYR A 107 22.18 16.54 10.57
N PHE A 108 21.56 16.54 11.75
CA PHE A 108 20.97 15.35 12.36
C PHE A 108 19.46 15.30 12.12
N MET A 109 18.90 14.10 11.94
CA MET A 109 17.47 13.90 11.80
C MET A 109 16.82 13.75 13.18
N ASP A 110 15.79 14.56 13.45
CA ASP A 110 14.88 14.42 14.61
C ASP A 110 15.59 14.26 15.98
N ILE A 111 16.75 14.90 16.18
CA ILE A 111 17.48 14.89 17.43
C ILE A 111 16.99 16.03 18.35
N LYS A 112 16.84 15.75 19.64
CA LYS A 112 16.61 16.79 20.64
C LYS A 112 17.93 17.45 21.04
N LEU A 113 17.89 18.75 21.33
CA LEU A 113 19.09 19.49 21.72
C LEU A 113 19.82 18.85 22.90
N ALA A 114 19.11 18.34 23.90
CA ALA A 114 19.72 17.67 25.03
C ALA A 114 20.48 16.38 24.66
N ASP A 115 19.93 15.61 23.69
CA ASP A 115 20.58 14.39 23.18
C ASP A 115 21.80 14.74 22.31
N TYR A 116 21.72 15.81 21.52
CA TYR A 116 22.83 16.34 20.75
C TYR A 116 23.98 16.78 21.64
N ASN A 117 23.72 17.63 22.64
CA ASN A 117 24.75 18.12 23.56
C ASN A 117 25.45 16.97 24.32
N LYS A 118 24.66 15.94 24.71
CA LYS A 118 25.23 14.73 25.32
C LYS A 118 26.11 13.95 24.36
N TYR A 119 25.72 13.87 23.09
CA TYR A 119 26.52 13.19 22.05
C TYR A 119 27.80 13.96 21.77
N GLU A 120 27.71 15.28 21.56
CA GLU A 120 28.83 16.18 21.29
C GLU A 120 29.88 16.14 22.41
N ALA A 121 29.46 16.10 23.67
CA ALA A 121 30.35 16.05 24.84
C ALA A 121 31.27 14.80 24.88
N ASN A 122 30.99 13.76 24.09
CA ASN A 122 31.86 12.60 24.00
C ASN A 122 33.11 12.81 23.09
N PHE A 123 33.16 13.94 22.36
CA PHE A 123 34.19 14.20 21.38
C PHE A 123 34.89 15.52 21.68
N ASN A 124 36.15 15.51 21.93
CA ASN A 124 36.98 16.70 22.19
C ASN A 124 37.63 17.17 20.88
N GLY A 125 36.83 17.56 19.86
CA GLY A 125 37.34 17.97 18.55
C GLY A 125 37.88 16.84 17.66
N ASN A 126 37.72 15.59 18.07
CA ASN A 126 38.21 14.40 17.36
C ASN A 126 37.09 13.50 16.81
N TRP A 127 35.95 14.11 16.45
CA TRP A 127 34.87 13.36 15.79
C TRP A 127 35.33 12.92 14.39
N ASN A 128 35.21 11.63 14.09
CA ASN A 128 35.67 11.04 12.83
C ASN A 128 34.49 10.42 12.10
N LEU A 129 34.15 10.94 10.92
CA LEU A 129 33.01 10.52 10.12
C LEU A 129 33.02 9.02 9.82
N LYS A 130 34.16 8.48 9.38
CA LYS A 130 34.28 7.06 9.03
C LYS A 130 34.05 6.15 10.22
N ASN A 131 34.62 6.47 11.36
CA ASN A 131 34.49 5.67 12.59
C ASN A 131 33.05 5.70 13.09
N GLU A 132 32.42 6.87 13.10
CA GLU A 132 31.03 7.00 13.54
C GLU A 132 30.03 6.38 12.53
N ALA A 133 30.32 6.41 11.22
CA ALA A 133 29.52 5.71 10.22
C ALA A 133 29.59 4.18 10.38
N ILE A 134 30.77 3.63 10.65
CA ILE A 134 30.96 2.19 10.92
C ILE A 134 30.20 1.79 12.18
N LYS A 135 30.38 2.54 13.28
CA LYS A 135 29.67 2.31 14.54
C LYS A 135 28.15 2.40 14.39
N TYR A 136 27.67 3.40 13.63
CA TYR A 136 26.26 3.54 13.30
C TYR A 136 25.74 2.29 12.56
N CYS A 137 26.44 1.84 11.53
CA CYS A 137 26.08 0.67 10.75
C CYS A 137 26.07 -0.62 11.59
N GLU A 138 27.07 -0.82 12.47
CA GLU A 138 27.14 -1.96 13.39
C GLU A 138 25.93 -1.99 14.34
N LEU A 139 25.57 -0.84 14.92
CA LEU A 139 24.42 -0.72 15.82
C LEU A 139 23.12 -0.98 15.10
N ASP A 140 22.96 -0.50 13.86
CA ASP A 140 21.78 -0.78 13.04
C ASP A 140 21.67 -2.28 12.72
N CYS A 141 22.78 -2.97 12.41
CA CYS A 141 22.80 -4.41 12.18
C CYS A 141 22.40 -5.20 13.44
N ILE A 142 22.94 -4.83 14.61
CA ILE A 142 22.61 -5.46 15.90
C ILE A 142 21.13 -5.24 16.23
N SER A 143 20.67 -4.01 16.07
CA SER A 143 19.26 -3.64 16.32
C SER A 143 18.30 -4.40 15.40
N LEU A 144 18.62 -4.51 14.11
CA LEU A 144 17.81 -5.28 13.16
C LEU A 144 17.77 -6.76 13.54
N HIS A 145 18.91 -7.34 13.89
CA HIS A 145 18.98 -8.73 14.34
C HIS A 145 18.08 -8.97 15.55
N GLN A 146 18.15 -8.10 16.57
CA GLN A 146 17.31 -8.20 17.77
C GLN A 146 15.82 -8.06 17.45
N VAL A 147 15.44 -7.15 16.55
CA VAL A 147 14.05 -6.98 16.10
C VAL A 147 13.55 -8.25 15.41
N ILE A 148 14.31 -8.77 14.45
CA ILE A 148 13.94 -9.99 13.70
C ILE A 148 13.85 -11.20 14.63
N TYR A 149 14.80 -11.34 15.55
CA TYR A 149 14.81 -12.43 16.53
C TYR A 149 13.53 -12.39 17.39
N LYS A 150 13.23 -11.25 18.02
CA LYS A 150 12.00 -11.09 18.83
C LYS A 150 10.73 -11.32 18.03
N PHE A 151 10.68 -10.80 16.80
CA PHE A 151 9.52 -11.01 15.91
C PHE A 151 9.33 -12.49 15.59
N THR A 152 10.42 -13.19 15.27
CA THR A 152 10.39 -14.63 14.94
C THR A 152 9.93 -15.47 16.12
N ASP A 153 10.45 -15.21 17.33
CA ASP A 153 10.04 -15.91 18.54
C ASP A 153 8.57 -15.70 18.84
N MET A 154 8.11 -14.46 18.80
CA MET A 154 6.69 -14.13 19.08
C MET A 154 5.73 -14.78 18.06
N ILE A 155 6.09 -14.82 16.79
CA ILE A 155 5.28 -15.50 15.76
C ILE A 155 5.30 -17.03 15.97
N TYR A 156 6.45 -17.57 16.34
CA TYR A 156 6.56 -18.99 16.60
C TYR A 156 5.74 -19.41 17.82
N ASP A 157 5.81 -18.66 18.90
CA ASP A 157 5.06 -18.92 20.13
C ASP A 157 3.55 -18.86 19.90
N LEU A 158 3.07 -17.89 19.12
CA LEU A 158 1.65 -17.71 18.83
C LEU A 158 1.10 -18.73 17.82
N PHE A 159 1.85 -18.99 16.75
CA PHE A 159 1.29 -19.66 15.56
C PHE A 159 2.08 -20.88 15.12
N GLN A 160 3.20 -21.22 15.74
CA GLN A 160 4.11 -22.31 15.36
C GLN A 160 4.59 -22.18 13.89
N LYS A 161 4.82 -20.93 13.44
CA LYS A 161 5.28 -20.63 12.09
C LYS A 161 6.71 -20.12 12.10
N ASN A 162 7.54 -20.70 11.23
CA ASN A 162 8.88 -20.19 10.99
C ASN A 162 8.83 -19.02 10.01
N VAL A 163 9.04 -17.80 10.50
CA VAL A 163 9.02 -16.55 9.71
C VAL A 163 9.98 -16.60 8.52
N HIS A 164 11.09 -17.32 8.67
CA HIS A 164 12.13 -17.41 7.63
C HIS A 164 11.66 -18.11 6.33
N HIS A 165 10.50 -18.75 6.32
CA HIS A 165 9.92 -19.33 5.10
C HIS A 165 9.10 -18.31 4.27
N TYR A 166 8.79 -17.15 4.83
CA TYR A 166 7.90 -16.17 4.22
C TYR A 166 8.65 -14.87 3.89
N PRO A 167 8.73 -14.46 2.63
CA PRO A 167 9.47 -13.26 2.24
C PRO A 167 8.73 -11.96 2.58
N THR A 168 7.40 -12.01 2.79
CA THR A 168 6.56 -10.84 3.02
C THR A 168 5.55 -11.07 4.14
N LEU A 169 5.11 -10.00 4.79
CA LEU A 169 4.08 -10.07 5.82
C LEU A 169 2.74 -10.64 5.30
N PRO A 170 2.22 -10.26 4.11
CA PRO A 170 1.02 -10.90 3.57
C PRO A 170 1.15 -12.40 3.38
N SER A 171 2.32 -12.90 2.94
CA SER A 171 2.54 -14.35 2.79
C SER A 171 2.57 -15.07 4.13
N LEU A 172 3.15 -14.46 5.17
CA LEU A 172 3.12 -14.98 6.53
C LEU A 172 1.69 -14.98 7.11
N ALA A 173 0.96 -13.88 6.98
CA ALA A 173 -0.42 -13.76 7.45
C ALA A 173 -1.33 -14.79 6.78
N PHE A 174 -1.17 -15.01 5.49
CA PHE A 174 -1.91 -16.03 4.74
C PHE A 174 -1.59 -17.46 5.22
N ALA A 175 -0.31 -17.76 5.47
CA ALA A 175 0.08 -19.07 6.01
C ALA A 175 -0.44 -19.31 7.44
N ILE A 176 -0.50 -18.27 8.27
CA ILE A 176 -1.13 -18.33 9.60
C ILE A 176 -2.63 -18.60 9.44
N PHE A 177 -3.31 -17.82 8.62
CA PHE A 177 -4.74 -17.97 8.36
C PHE A 177 -5.08 -19.39 7.89
N ARG A 178 -4.43 -19.88 6.83
CA ARG A 178 -4.68 -21.22 6.29
C ARG A 178 -4.48 -22.35 7.30
N SER A 179 -3.49 -22.24 8.17
CA SER A 179 -3.13 -23.35 9.05
C SER A 179 -3.85 -23.36 10.40
N LYS A 180 -4.44 -22.25 10.82
CA LYS A 180 -4.99 -22.10 12.17
C LYS A 180 -6.48 -21.73 12.19
N PHE A 181 -6.96 -21.08 11.13
CA PHE A 181 -8.31 -20.49 11.12
C PHE A 181 -9.16 -20.96 9.94
N MET A 182 -8.56 -21.49 8.87
CA MET A 182 -9.29 -22.09 7.76
C MET A 182 -9.43 -23.60 7.99
N LEU A 183 -10.59 -24.02 8.47
CA LEU A 183 -10.84 -25.42 8.84
C LEU A 183 -11.08 -26.29 7.61
N GLU A 184 -11.66 -25.75 6.54
CA GLU A 184 -11.92 -26.43 5.28
C GLU A 184 -11.34 -25.61 4.10
N GLU A 185 -10.94 -26.27 3.02
CA GLU A 185 -10.40 -25.61 1.84
C GLU A 185 -11.51 -25.10 0.91
N ASN A 186 -12.34 -24.16 1.41
CA ASN A 186 -13.50 -23.65 0.68
C ASN A 186 -13.22 -22.40 -0.15
N ILE A 187 -12.01 -21.82 -0.05
CA ILE A 187 -11.67 -20.63 -0.82
C ILE A 187 -11.41 -21.01 -2.27
N PRO A 188 -12.22 -20.50 -3.22
CA PRO A 188 -12.04 -20.83 -4.62
C PRO A 188 -10.75 -20.20 -5.16
N GLN A 189 -9.95 -21.01 -5.80
CA GLN A 189 -8.82 -20.52 -6.60
C GLN A 189 -9.38 -20.10 -7.95
N LEU A 190 -9.46 -18.79 -8.16
CA LEU A 190 -10.02 -18.23 -9.39
C LEU A 190 -8.89 -17.87 -10.36
N SER A 191 -8.96 -18.42 -11.56
CA SER A 191 -8.00 -18.17 -12.64
C SER A 191 -8.70 -17.93 -13.97
N GLY A 192 -7.94 -17.63 -15.03
CA GLY A 192 -8.44 -17.52 -16.39
C GLY A 192 -9.55 -16.50 -16.57
N LYS A 193 -10.60 -16.89 -17.32
CA LYS A 193 -11.72 -15.99 -17.66
C LYS A 193 -12.49 -15.51 -16.44
N ILE A 194 -12.78 -16.38 -15.48
CA ILE A 194 -13.57 -16.04 -14.29
C ILE A 194 -12.85 -14.97 -13.46
N ALA A 195 -11.55 -15.12 -13.22
CA ALA A 195 -10.77 -14.13 -12.51
C ALA A 195 -10.70 -12.79 -13.26
N LYS A 196 -10.53 -12.82 -14.58
CA LYS A 196 -10.52 -11.61 -15.44
C LYS A 196 -11.86 -10.87 -15.38
N ASP A 197 -12.98 -11.60 -15.47
CA ASP A 197 -14.32 -11.02 -15.43
C ASP A 197 -14.61 -10.36 -14.05
N ILE A 198 -14.33 -11.05 -12.95
CA ILE A 198 -14.53 -10.49 -11.60
C ILE A 198 -13.61 -9.28 -11.37
N ARG A 199 -12.40 -9.29 -11.93
CA ARG A 199 -11.45 -8.19 -11.83
C ARG A 199 -11.93 -6.90 -12.48
N LEU A 200 -12.85 -6.94 -13.45
CA LEU A 200 -13.45 -5.74 -14.06
C LEU A 200 -14.09 -4.84 -12.99
N GLY A 201 -14.82 -5.44 -12.03
CA GLY A 201 -15.47 -4.71 -10.94
C GLY A 201 -14.60 -4.53 -9.68
N TYR A 202 -13.36 -5.03 -9.67
CA TYR A 202 -12.49 -4.90 -8.52
C TYR A 202 -11.92 -3.48 -8.40
N THR A 203 -12.43 -2.73 -7.45
CA THR A 203 -11.94 -1.40 -7.10
C THR A 203 -11.61 -1.31 -5.61
N GLY A 204 -10.68 -0.45 -5.24
CA GLY A 204 -10.33 -0.18 -3.85
C GLY A 204 -11.34 0.72 -3.13
N GLY A 205 -10.94 1.26 -1.99
CA GLY A 205 -11.69 2.26 -1.26
C GLY A 205 -11.83 3.56 -2.06
N SER A 206 -12.97 4.24 -1.90
CA SER A 206 -13.24 5.50 -2.59
C SER A 206 -12.42 6.65 -1.98
N VAL A 207 -11.83 7.46 -2.86
CA VAL A 207 -11.06 8.65 -2.47
C VAL A 207 -11.53 9.81 -3.34
N ASP A 208 -12.30 10.74 -2.76
CA ASP A 208 -12.93 11.82 -3.49
C ASP A 208 -12.84 13.14 -2.73
N MET A 209 -12.71 14.25 -3.47
CA MET A 209 -12.80 15.61 -2.98
C MET A 209 -14.11 16.22 -3.45
N TYR A 210 -14.93 16.69 -2.51
CA TYR A 210 -16.26 17.24 -2.79
C TYR A 210 -16.29 18.75 -2.64
N ILE A 211 -15.83 19.26 -1.50
CA ILE A 211 -15.78 20.69 -1.19
C ILE A 211 -14.30 21.06 -0.98
N PRO A 212 -13.77 22.04 -1.78
CA PRO A 212 -12.33 22.33 -1.78
C PRO A 212 -11.83 23.05 -0.52
N GLU A 213 -12.65 23.86 0.11
CA GLU A 213 -12.24 24.69 1.26
C GLU A 213 -13.39 24.87 2.24
N ASN A 214 -13.11 24.84 3.54
CA ASN A 214 -14.11 25.19 4.55
C ASN A 214 -14.28 26.72 4.64
N PRO A 215 -15.52 27.23 4.83
CA PRO A 215 -15.76 28.63 5.11
C PRO A 215 -15.06 29.09 6.39
N GLU A 216 -14.70 30.36 6.47
CA GLU A 216 -14.13 30.96 7.66
C GLU A 216 -15.06 30.81 8.86
N GLY A 217 -14.52 30.39 10.00
CA GLY A 217 -15.28 30.12 11.22
C GLY A 217 -15.94 28.74 11.27
N THR A 218 -15.98 27.99 10.18
CA THR A 218 -16.49 26.62 10.17
C THR A 218 -15.37 25.63 10.45
N LYS A 219 -15.62 24.66 11.34
CA LYS A 219 -14.66 23.58 11.62
C LYS A 219 -14.84 22.41 10.67
N VAL A 220 -13.77 21.65 10.50
CA VAL A 220 -13.80 20.37 9.80
C VAL A 220 -13.38 19.26 10.76
N TYR A 221 -14.25 18.26 10.90
CA TYR A 221 -14.05 17.08 11.73
C TYR A 221 -13.50 15.96 10.86
N ALA A 222 -12.32 15.47 11.20
CA ALA A 222 -11.67 14.36 10.53
C ALA A 222 -11.88 13.07 11.31
N TYR A 223 -12.64 12.15 10.77
CA TYR A 223 -12.90 10.84 11.33
C TYR A 223 -12.21 9.75 10.50
N ASP A 224 -11.84 8.68 11.18
CA ASP A 224 -11.21 7.50 10.58
C ASP A 224 -11.87 6.23 11.14
N VAL A 225 -12.12 5.22 10.30
CA VAL A 225 -12.73 3.95 10.73
C VAL A 225 -11.66 3.05 11.33
N ASN A 226 -11.90 2.56 12.54
CA ASN A 226 -11.00 1.61 13.19
C ASN A 226 -10.89 0.31 12.40
N SER A 227 -9.77 0.15 11.65
CA SER A 227 -9.46 -1.05 10.87
C SER A 227 -10.61 -1.47 9.93
N LEU A 228 -10.98 -0.61 8.97
CA LEU A 228 -12.12 -0.81 8.07
C LEU A 228 -12.11 -2.18 7.39
N TYR A 229 -11.05 -2.55 6.68
CA TYR A 229 -11.02 -3.86 6.00
C TYR A 229 -11.14 -5.06 6.96
N PRO A 230 -10.40 -5.11 8.08
CA PRO A 230 -10.61 -6.15 9.08
C PRO A 230 -12.03 -6.22 9.64
N SER A 231 -12.69 -5.09 9.87
CA SER A 231 -14.08 -5.10 10.34
C SER A 231 -15.05 -5.70 9.32
N GLN A 232 -14.78 -5.51 8.02
CA GLN A 232 -15.58 -6.13 6.96
C GLN A 232 -15.22 -7.61 6.76
N MET A 233 -14.00 -8.01 7.05
CA MET A 233 -13.61 -9.43 7.09
C MET A 233 -14.28 -10.15 8.29
N GLU A 234 -14.39 -9.48 9.43
CA GLU A 234 -15.01 -10.03 10.64
C GLU A 234 -16.51 -10.28 10.45
N SER A 235 -17.23 -9.35 9.81
CA SER A 235 -18.69 -9.39 9.72
C SER A 235 -19.23 -9.86 8.36
N GLY A 236 -18.43 -9.78 7.29
CA GLY A 236 -18.87 -10.04 5.92
C GLY A 236 -18.91 -11.52 5.53
N LEU A 237 -19.93 -11.90 4.75
CA LEU A 237 -19.97 -13.19 4.10
C LEU A 237 -19.14 -13.16 2.82
N MET A 238 -18.20 -14.09 2.69
CA MET A 238 -17.28 -14.17 1.55
C MET A 238 -17.74 -15.20 0.53
N PRO A 239 -17.43 -15.02 -0.77
CA PRO A 239 -17.69 -16.01 -1.80
C PRO A 239 -16.77 -17.22 -1.60
N ILE A 240 -17.37 -18.39 -1.43
CA ILE A 240 -16.70 -19.66 -1.26
C ILE A 240 -17.18 -20.70 -2.28
N GLY A 241 -16.53 -21.85 -2.34
CA GLY A 241 -16.89 -22.93 -3.27
C GLY A 241 -16.58 -22.59 -4.73
N GLN A 242 -17.04 -23.43 -5.64
CA GLN A 242 -16.84 -23.23 -7.07
C GLN A 242 -17.91 -22.28 -7.63
N PRO A 243 -17.52 -21.30 -8.45
CA PRO A 243 -18.48 -20.39 -9.08
C PRO A 243 -19.36 -21.11 -10.11
N THR A 244 -20.64 -20.77 -10.12
CA THR A 244 -21.59 -21.23 -11.13
C THR A 244 -21.95 -20.08 -12.06
N TYR A 245 -21.67 -20.25 -13.36
CA TYR A 245 -22.03 -19.26 -14.39
C TYR A 245 -23.53 -19.27 -14.65
N PHE A 246 -24.11 -18.10 -14.93
CA PHE A 246 -25.50 -17.93 -15.36
C PHE A 246 -25.62 -16.84 -16.44
N GLU A 247 -26.69 -16.91 -17.23
CA GLU A 247 -27.10 -15.89 -18.20
C GLU A 247 -28.49 -15.34 -17.84
N GLY A 248 -28.72 -14.08 -18.16
CA GLY A 248 -29.96 -13.37 -17.84
C GLY A 248 -30.02 -12.90 -16.39
N ASP A 249 -31.23 -12.51 -15.96
CA ASP A 249 -31.43 -12.00 -14.60
C ASP A 249 -31.63 -13.15 -13.60
N ILE A 250 -30.58 -13.52 -12.90
CA ILE A 250 -30.58 -14.57 -11.88
C ILE A 250 -31.56 -14.28 -10.72
N ARG A 251 -31.85 -13.00 -10.44
CA ARG A 251 -32.73 -12.60 -9.34
C ARG A 251 -34.20 -12.93 -9.60
N LEU A 252 -34.57 -13.22 -10.84
CA LEU A 252 -35.89 -13.77 -11.19
C LEU A 252 -36.03 -15.24 -10.77
N ILE A 253 -34.91 -15.97 -10.65
CA ILE A 253 -34.86 -17.39 -10.26
C ILE A 253 -34.53 -17.52 -8.77
N ASP A 254 -33.47 -16.85 -8.32
CA ASP A 254 -33.04 -16.77 -6.93
C ASP A 254 -32.88 -15.31 -6.48
N PRO A 255 -33.87 -14.73 -5.80
CA PRO A 255 -33.80 -13.36 -5.29
C PRO A 255 -32.64 -13.11 -4.34
N ASN A 256 -32.09 -14.17 -3.70
CA ASN A 256 -30.98 -14.12 -2.76
C ASN A 256 -29.64 -14.52 -3.38
N ALA A 257 -29.56 -14.66 -4.71
CA ALA A 257 -28.34 -15.01 -5.42
C ALA A 257 -27.17 -14.14 -4.96
N PHE A 258 -26.05 -14.79 -4.65
CA PHE A 258 -24.86 -14.17 -4.09
C PHE A 258 -23.68 -14.41 -5.01
N GLY A 259 -22.95 -13.35 -5.37
CA GLY A 259 -21.82 -13.48 -6.26
C GLY A 259 -21.48 -12.19 -6.99
N PHE A 260 -21.01 -12.31 -8.23
CA PHE A 260 -20.60 -11.21 -9.08
C PHE A 260 -21.43 -11.20 -10.36
N PHE A 261 -22.08 -10.08 -10.62
CA PHE A 261 -23.05 -9.93 -11.71
C PHE A 261 -22.58 -8.84 -12.67
N TYR A 262 -22.53 -9.16 -13.96
CA TYR A 262 -22.30 -8.18 -15.00
C TYR A 262 -23.63 -7.52 -15.34
N CYS A 263 -23.70 -6.23 -15.10
CA CYS A 263 -24.96 -5.47 -15.16
C CYS A 263 -24.80 -4.21 -16.00
N GLU A 264 -25.88 -3.80 -16.66
CA GLU A 264 -26.09 -2.41 -16.99
C GLU A 264 -26.46 -1.68 -15.69
N ILE A 265 -25.70 -0.66 -15.33
CA ILE A 265 -25.81 0.12 -14.09
C ILE A 265 -26.30 1.51 -14.46
N ILE A 266 -27.40 1.96 -13.84
CA ILE A 266 -27.97 3.28 -14.04
C ILE A 266 -27.93 4.01 -12.69
N ALA A 267 -27.08 5.04 -12.59
CA ALA A 267 -27.02 5.88 -11.41
C ALA A 267 -28.12 6.95 -11.43
N PRO A 268 -28.71 7.32 -10.27
CA PRO A 268 -29.66 8.43 -10.22
C PRO A 268 -28.95 9.76 -10.55
N ASP A 269 -29.62 10.61 -11.32
CA ASP A 269 -29.04 11.90 -11.77
C ASP A 269 -28.90 12.92 -10.62
N ASP A 270 -29.68 12.76 -9.55
CA ASP A 270 -29.73 13.65 -8.39
C ASP A 270 -28.85 13.22 -7.20
N ILE A 271 -28.09 12.13 -7.32
CA ILE A 271 -27.20 11.68 -6.25
C ILE A 271 -25.98 12.61 -6.10
N ASN A 272 -25.84 13.24 -4.96
CA ASN A 272 -24.74 14.17 -4.69
C ASN A 272 -23.38 13.47 -4.68
N HIS A 273 -23.31 12.31 -4.04
CA HIS A 273 -22.06 11.55 -3.86
C HIS A 273 -22.28 10.10 -4.35
N PRO A 274 -22.03 9.81 -5.63
CA PRO A 274 -22.18 8.46 -6.17
C PRO A 274 -21.35 7.44 -5.42
N ILE A 275 -21.90 6.24 -5.22
CA ILE A 275 -21.28 5.21 -4.37
C ILE A 275 -20.67 4.04 -5.15
N ILE A 276 -21.08 3.84 -6.42
CA ILE A 276 -20.49 2.79 -7.27
C ILE A 276 -19.30 3.37 -8.02
N GLN A 277 -18.17 2.65 -7.93
CA GLN A 277 -16.96 2.98 -8.69
C GLN A 277 -16.87 2.17 -9.98
N THR A 278 -16.27 2.78 -11.00
CA THR A 278 -15.90 2.08 -12.24
C THR A 278 -14.58 2.60 -12.80
N HIS A 279 -13.98 1.82 -13.68
CA HIS A 279 -12.79 2.19 -14.43
C HIS A 279 -13.17 2.90 -15.73
N VAL A 280 -12.67 4.12 -15.93
CA VAL A 280 -12.93 4.91 -17.14
C VAL A 280 -11.64 5.17 -17.91
N LYS A 281 -11.75 5.25 -19.24
CA LYS A 281 -10.64 5.63 -20.11
C LYS A 281 -10.52 7.14 -20.17
N THR A 282 -9.32 7.65 -20.07
CA THR A 282 -8.98 9.07 -20.24
C THR A 282 -7.78 9.18 -21.19
N ASN A 283 -7.51 10.40 -21.65
CA ASN A 283 -6.31 10.68 -22.46
C ASN A 283 -4.98 10.43 -21.71
N LYS A 284 -5.02 10.25 -20.37
CA LYS A 284 -3.87 9.97 -19.50
C LYS A 284 -3.85 8.54 -18.94
N GLY A 285 -4.68 7.65 -19.47
CA GLY A 285 -4.80 6.26 -19.01
C GLY A 285 -6.12 5.97 -18.27
N ILE A 286 -6.17 4.84 -17.58
CA ILE A 286 -7.36 4.39 -16.85
C ILE A 286 -7.44 5.09 -15.48
N ARG A 287 -8.63 5.56 -15.13
CA ARG A 287 -8.96 6.12 -13.82
C ARG A 287 -10.14 5.39 -13.19
N THR A 288 -10.13 5.29 -11.87
CA THR A 288 -11.29 4.83 -11.09
C THR A 288 -12.05 6.04 -10.56
N ILE A 289 -13.31 6.18 -10.92
CA ILE A 289 -14.19 7.27 -10.50
C ILE A 289 -15.54 6.73 -10.02
N SER A 290 -16.33 7.56 -9.34
CA SER A 290 -17.74 7.29 -9.01
C SER A 290 -18.62 8.23 -9.86
N PRO A 291 -19.08 7.80 -11.06
CA PRO A 291 -19.82 8.64 -11.97
C PRO A 291 -21.33 8.57 -11.75
N ILE A 292 -22.06 9.43 -12.46
CA ILE A 292 -23.49 9.28 -12.78
C ILE A 292 -23.65 8.86 -14.24
N GLY A 293 -24.88 8.55 -14.66
CA GLY A 293 -25.20 8.08 -16.02
C GLY A 293 -25.43 6.58 -16.09
N SER A 294 -25.13 5.96 -17.24
CA SER A 294 -25.36 4.52 -17.45
C SER A 294 -24.15 3.86 -18.10
N TRP A 295 -23.71 2.73 -17.52
CA TRP A 295 -22.59 1.95 -18.03
C TRP A 295 -22.76 0.46 -17.70
N GLU A 296 -21.95 -0.39 -18.31
CA GLU A 296 -21.90 -1.81 -17.98
C GLU A 296 -20.66 -2.13 -17.16
N ASP A 297 -20.81 -2.92 -16.08
CA ASP A 297 -19.68 -3.41 -15.26
C ASP A 297 -20.04 -4.67 -14.47
N MET A 298 -18.99 -5.33 -13.96
CA MET A 298 -19.11 -6.40 -12.97
C MET A 298 -19.30 -5.78 -11.58
N ILE A 299 -20.31 -6.23 -10.84
CA ILE A 299 -20.58 -5.74 -9.49
C ILE A 299 -20.79 -6.90 -8.51
N PHE A 300 -20.34 -6.72 -7.29
CA PHE A 300 -20.65 -7.65 -6.19
C PHE A 300 -22.12 -7.50 -5.76
N SER A 301 -22.85 -8.59 -5.64
CA SER A 301 -24.29 -8.61 -5.38
C SER A 301 -24.70 -7.79 -4.16
N LYS A 302 -23.91 -7.77 -3.09
CA LYS A 302 -24.19 -7.00 -1.89
C LYS A 302 -24.00 -5.48 -2.10
N GLU A 303 -23.04 -5.10 -2.93
CA GLU A 303 -22.87 -3.69 -3.31
C GLU A 303 -24.02 -3.23 -4.22
N MET A 304 -24.50 -4.09 -5.11
CA MET A 304 -25.71 -3.87 -5.89
C MET A 304 -26.94 -3.67 -4.97
N ASP A 305 -27.15 -4.57 -3.99
CA ASP A 305 -28.26 -4.45 -3.04
C ASP A 305 -28.23 -3.11 -2.28
N ASN A 306 -27.05 -2.70 -1.83
CA ASN A 306 -26.87 -1.40 -1.18
C ASN A 306 -27.15 -0.22 -2.12
N ALA A 307 -26.71 -0.30 -3.37
CA ALA A 307 -26.88 0.77 -4.34
C ALA A 307 -28.36 0.96 -4.75
N ILE A 308 -29.15 -0.10 -4.81
CA ILE A 308 -30.60 -0.03 -5.04
C ILE A 308 -31.26 0.85 -3.97
N ASN A 309 -30.85 0.74 -2.71
CA ASN A 309 -31.35 1.59 -1.63
C ASN A 309 -30.97 3.09 -1.78
N HIS A 310 -30.01 3.40 -2.65
CA HIS A 310 -29.57 4.74 -3.02
C HIS A 310 -30.12 5.19 -4.38
N GLY A 311 -31.11 4.49 -4.93
CA GLY A 311 -31.80 4.87 -6.17
C GLY A 311 -31.17 4.36 -7.46
N TYR A 312 -30.12 3.55 -7.39
CA TYR A 312 -29.55 2.91 -8.59
C TYR A 312 -30.49 1.85 -9.16
N LYS A 313 -30.46 1.68 -10.48
CA LYS A 313 -31.14 0.61 -11.19
C LYS A 313 -30.13 -0.29 -11.87
N PHE A 314 -30.44 -1.58 -11.93
CA PHE A 314 -29.59 -2.60 -12.52
C PHE A 314 -30.39 -3.47 -13.48
N ASN A 315 -29.78 -3.75 -14.64
CA ASN A 315 -30.24 -4.79 -15.54
C ASN A 315 -29.16 -5.87 -15.58
N ILE A 316 -29.42 -7.02 -14.94
CA ILE A 316 -28.45 -8.12 -14.83
C ILE A 316 -28.42 -8.87 -16.16
N LEU A 317 -27.23 -9.03 -16.75
CA LEU A 317 -27.03 -9.67 -18.04
C LEU A 317 -26.48 -11.08 -17.91
N TRP A 318 -25.49 -11.29 -17.06
CA TRP A 318 -24.87 -12.58 -16.75
C TRP A 318 -24.00 -12.46 -15.51
N GLY A 319 -23.43 -13.58 -15.04
CA GLY A 319 -22.49 -13.50 -13.92
C GLY A 319 -22.12 -14.85 -13.35
N TYR A 320 -21.64 -14.80 -12.11
CA TYR A 320 -21.20 -15.94 -11.34
C TYR A 320 -21.83 -15.93 -9.96
N THR A 321 -22.51 -17.01 -9.58
CA THR A 321 -23.00 -17.21 -8.22
C THR A 321 -22.00 -18.05 -7.41
N PHE A 322 -21.98 -17.83 -6.11
CA PHE A 322 -21.11 -18.50 -5.14
C PHE A 322 -21.93 -18.92 -3.92
N GLU A 323 -21.46 -19.95 -3.24
CA GLU A 323 -21.79 -20.16 -1.85
C GLU A 323 -21.18 -19.05 -0.98
N LYS A 324 -21.64 -18.91 0.25
CA LYS A 324 -21.21 -17.80 1.11
C LYS A 324 -20.98 -18.27 2.54
N GLU A 325 -19.86 -17.81 3.13
CA GLU A 325 -19.51 -18.11 4.51
C GLU A 325 -18.69 -16.96 5.13
N ASN A 326 -18.75 -16.84 6.45
CA ASN A 326 -17.86 -15.93 7.17
C ASN A 326 -16.57 -16.65 7.56
N ILE A 327 -15.59 -16.63 6.65
CA ILE A 327 -14.33 -17.37 6.80
C ILE A 327 -13.26 -16.65 7.61
N PHE A 328 -13.43 -15.34 7.89
CA PHE A 328 -12.38 -14.55 8.54
C PHE A 328 -12.66 -14.19 10.00
N LYS A 329 -13.87 -14.48 10.49
CA LYS A 329 -14.29 -14.03 11.82
C LYS A 329 -13.30 -14.46 12.91
N ASP A 330 -12.97 -15.73 12.99
CA ASP A 330 -12.11 -16.27 14.04
C ASP A 330 -10.68 -15.70 13.97
N TYR A 331 -10.16 -15.47 12.75
CA TYR A 331 -8.85 -14.83 12.56
C TYR A 331 -8.84 -13.39 13.05
N VAL A 332 -9.85 -12.62 12.68
CA VAL A 332 -9.93 -11.19 13.08
C VAL A 332 -10.19 -11.08 14.58
N ASP A 333 -11.14 -11.85 15.12
CA ASP A 333 -11.46 -11.86 16.54
C ASP A 333 -10.25 -12.24 17.40
N PHE A 334 -9.50 -13.28 17.01
CA PHE A 334 -8.28 -13.68 17.71
C PHE A 334 -7.26 -12.54 17.76
N LEU A 335 -6.94 -11.96 16.61
CA LEU A 335 -5.94 -10.87 16.52
C LEU A 335 -6.42 -9.59 17.19
N TYR A 336 -7.70 -9.28 17.09
CA TYR A 336 -8.27 -8.11 17.74
C TYR A 336 -8.26 -8.24 19.27
N ASN A 337 -8.64 -9.39 19.79
CA ASN A 337 -8.58 -9.72 21.21
C ASN A 337 -7.14 -9.67 21.73
N LEU A 338 -6.20 -10.28 20.98
CA LEU A 338 -4.78 -10.21 21.29
C LEU A 338 -4.29 -8.74 21.35
N ARG A 339 -4.64 -7.92 20.36
CA ARG A 339 -4.31 -6.49 20.33
C ARG A 339 -4.87 -5.74 21.53
N SER A 340 -6.09 -6.05 21.95
CA SER A 340 -6.80 -5.36 23.03
C SER A 340 -6.23 -5.66 24.42
N GLN A 341 -5.58 -6.81 24.61
CA GLN A 341 -4.93 -7.21 25.86
C GLN A 341 -3.64 -6.44 26.15
N TYR A 342 -3.02 -5.85 25.14
CA TYR A 342 -1.73 -5.20 25.28
C TYR A 342 -1.80 -3.69 24.98
N SER A 343 -1.01 -2.90 25.70
CA SER A 343 -0.86 -1.47 25.43
C SER A 343 -0.23 -1.19 24.06
N LYS A 344 -0.44 0.00 23.51
CA LYS A 344 0.04 0.38 22.16
C LYS A 344 1.56 0.33 21.98
N ASP A 345 2.30 0.43 23.08
CA ASP A 345 3.77 0.35 23.13
C ASP A 345 4.29 -1.09 23.29
N ASN A 346 3.41 -2.09 23.36
CA ASN A 346 3.78 -3.48 23.46
C ASN A 346 3.95 -4.09 22.04
N PRO A 347 5.03 -4.85 21.80
CA PRO A 347 5.27 -5.53 20.51
C PRO A 347 4.10 -6.39 20.05
N MET A 348 3.39 -7.03 20.98
CA MET A 348 2.25 -7.90 20.68
C MET A 348 1.08 -7.13 20.05
N ASN A 349 0.78 -5.92 20.56
CA ASN A 349 -0.22 -5.03 19.96
C ASN A 349 0.15 -4.67 18.50
N PHE A 350 1.43 -4.39 18.27
CA PHE A 350 1.94 -4.08 16.94
C PHE A 350 1.82 -5.29 15.98
N ILE A 351 2.25 -6.49 16.41
CA ILE A 351 2.18 -7.72 15.61
C ILE A 351 0.73 -8.05 15.25
N ALA A 352 -0.18 -8.04 16.22
CA ALA A 352 -1.60 -8.30 15.98
C ALA A 352 -2.18 -7.33 14.93
N LYS A 353 -1.86 -6.04 15.04
CA LYS A 353 -2.30 -5.02 14.09
C LYS A 353 -1.81 -5.28 12.66
N ILE A 354 -0.51 -5.56 12.50
CA ILE A 354 0.06 -5.71 11.14
C ILE A 354 -0.43 -7.00 10.47
N LEU A 355 -0.58 -8.09 11.21
CA LEU A 355 -1.14 -9.35 10.67
C LEU A 355 -2.59 -9.16 10.24
N MET A 356 -3.41 -8.56 11.08
CA MET A 356 -4.83 -8.31 10.79
C MET A 356 -5.03 -7.48 9.52
N ASN A 357 -4.19 -6.46 9.30
CA ASN A 357 -4.32 -5.54 8.16
C ASN A 357 -3.66 -6.02 6.86
N SER A 358 -2.84 -7.08 6.90
CA SER A 358 -2.05 -7.49 5.73
C SER A 358 -2.64 -8.67 4.96
N LEU A 359 -3.61 -9.40 5.53
CA LEU A 359 -4.13 -10.62 4.93
C LEU A 359 -4.90 -10.37 3.62
N TYR A 360 -5.82 -9.40 3.61
CA TYR A 360 -6.77 -9.23 2.48
C TYR A 360 -6.06 -8.96 1.14
N GLY A 361 -4.99 -8.18 1.17
CA GLY A 361 -4.25 -7.81 -0.04
C GLY A 361 -3.65 -9.02 -0.78
N ARG A 362 -3.41 -10.13 -0.07
CA ARG A 362 -2.93 -11.37 -0.68
C ARG A 362 -3.94 -11.95 -1.66
N PHE A 363 -5.23 -11.86 -1.40
CA PHE A 363 -6.28 -12.39 -2.26
C PHE A 363 -6.47 -11.59 -3.55
N GLY A 364 -6.13 -10.29 -3.53
CA GLY A 364 -6.27 -9.38 -4.68
C GLY A 364 -5.04 -9.28 -5.59
N MET A 365 -4.02 -10.11 -5.38
CA MET A 365 -2.83 -10.11 -6.23
C MET A 365 -3.20 -10.43 -7.70
N ASP A 366 -2.43 -9.87 -8.61
CA ASP A 366 -2.58 -10.18 -10.04
C ASP A 366 -2.01 -11.57 -10.32
N ASP A 367 -2.72 -12.37 -11.12
CA ASP A 367 -2.28 -13.71 -11.53
C ASP A 367 -1.27 -13.66 -12.67
N ASN A 368 -1.15 -12.53 -13.38
CA ASN A 368 -0.16 -12.33 -14.43
C ASN A 368 1.22 -12.06 -13.80
N PHE A 369 1.87 -13.13 -13.34
CA PHE A 369 3.22 -13.02 -12.81
C PHE A 369 4.23 -12.87 -13.92
N LEU A 370 5.08 -11.88 -13.79
CA LEU A 370 6.27 -11.78 -14.59
C LEU A 370 7.32 -12.74 -14.01
N GLU A 371 7.82 -13.62 -14.85
CA GLU A 371 8.97 -14.43 -14.52
C GLU A 371 10.25 -13.62 -14.64
N VAL A 372 11.23 -13.92 -13.81
CA VAL A 372 12.51 -13.23 -13.81
C VAL A 372 13.63 -14.24 -13.83
N ASN A 373 14.46 -14.16 -14.86
CA ASN A 373 15.57 -15.05 -15.06
C ASN A 373 16.90 -14.31 -15.16
N MET A 374 17.94 -14.87 -14.56
CA MET A 374 19.32 -14.44 -14.70
C MET A 374 19.99 -15.31 -15.76
N ILE A 375 20.22 -14.77 -16.97
CA ILE A 375 20.70 -15.49 -18.14
C ILE A 375 22.12 -15.04 -18.49
N HIS A 376 23.07 -15.98 -18.61
CA HIS A 376 24.40 -15.65 -19.12
C HIS A 376 24.29 -15.17 -20.57
N LYS A 377 25.12 -14.21 -20.96
CA LYS A 377 25.08 -13.58 -22.28
C LYS A 377 25.18 -14.60 -23.45
N ASP A 378 25.95 -15.65 -23.25
CA ASP A 378 26.13 -16.70 -24.30
C ASP A 378 24.85 -17.50 -24.54
N TYR A 379 23.96 -17.63 -23.55
CA TYR A 379 22.68 -18.37 -23.68
C TYR A 379 21.50 -17.44 -23.96
N TYR A 380 21.72 -16.12 -23.94
CA TYR A 380 20.65 -15.16 -24.15
C TYR A 380 20.00 -15.24 -25.52
N PRO A 381 20.71 -15.46 -26.64
CA PRO A 381 20.08 -15.60 -27.96
C PRO A 381 19.03 -16.73 -28.02
N ASP A 382 19.31 -17.88 -27.43
CA ASP A 382 18.39 -19.02 -27.41
C ASP A 382 17.17 -18.69 -26.51
N PHE A 383 17.42 -18.00 -25.39
CA PHE A 383 16.36 -17.53 -24.53
C PHE A 383 15.48 -16.48 -25.20
N GLU A 384 16.08 -15.51 -25.87
CA GLU A 384 15.36 -14.45 -26.61
C GLU A 384 14.49 -15.07 -27.73
N ASN A 385 14.99 -16.03 -28.49
CA ASN A 385 14.20 -16.73 -29.50
C ASN A 385 12.97 -17.46 -28.91
N LYS A 386 13.10 -17.99 -27.69
CA LYS A 386 12.00 -18.69 -27.00
C LYS A 386 10.92 -17.75 -26.46
N TYR A 387 11.30 -16.57 -26.00
CA TYR A 387 10.42 -15.66 -25.24
C TYR A 387 10.21 -14.29 -25.91
N LEU A 388 10.60 -14.10 -27.18
CA LEU A 388 10.73 -12.82 -27.88
C LEU A 388 9.60 -11.82 -27.56
N ASP A 389 8.35 -12.21 -27.78
CA ASP A 389 7.17 -11.35 -27.62
C ASP A 389 6.74 -11.20 -26.14
N ASN A 390 7.31 -12.00 -25.26
CA ASN A 390 6.98 -12.01 -23.84
C ASN A 390 7.97 -11.24 -22.98
N ILE A 391 9.16 -10.88 -23.53
CA ILE A 391 10.16 -10.11 -22.78
C ILE A 391 9.67 -8.68 -22.55
N THR A 392 9.55 -8.30 -21.28
CA THR A 392 9.10 -6.97 -20.86
C THR A 392 10.25 -6.07 -20.45
N GLN A 393 11.34 -6.64 -19.91
CA GLN A 393 12.49 -5.88 -19.46
C GLN A 393 13.78 -6.71 -19.58
N LYS A 394 14.87 -6.04 -19.90
CA LYS A 394 16.22 -6.60 -19.96
C LYS A 394 17.20 -5.63 -19.31
N ILE A 395 17.92 -6.07 -18.28
CA ILE A 395 18.93 -5.30 -17.57
C ILE A 395 20.27 -6.02 -17.68
N GLU A 396 21.29 -5.33 -18.15
CA GLU A 396 22.64 -5.87 -18.24
C GLU A 396 23.37 -5.82 -16.89
N LEU A 397 23.93 -6.95 -16.46
CA LEU A 397 24.66 -7.11 -15.21
C LEU A 397 25.96 -7.89 -15.44
N GLY A 398 26.99 -7.21 -15.95
CA GLY A 398 28.26 -7.84 -16.31
C GLY A 398 28.09 -8.87 -17.44
N ASN A 399 28.37 -10.15 -17.17
CA ASN A 399 28.22 -11.25 -18.13
C ASN A 399 26.80 -11.84 -18.18
N TYR A 400 25.86 -11.28 -17.45
CA TYR A 400 24.48 -11.75 -17.37
C TYR A 400 23.49 -10.68 -17.77
N PHE A 401 22.31 -11.13 -18.20
CA PHE A 401 21.11 -10.31 -18.29
C PHE A 401 20.12 -10.74 -17.22
N LEU A 402 19.56 -9.75 -16.51
CA LEU A 402 18.35 -9.93 -15.72
C LEU A 402 17.17 -9.67 -16.68
N VAL A 403 16.42 -10.71 -16.99
CA VAL A 403 15.34 -10.66 -17.97
C VAL A 403 14.02 -10.89 -17.25
N THR A 404 13.09 -9.96 -17.44
CA THR A 404 11.71 -10.09 -16.98
C THR A 404 10.82 -10.38 -18.19
N HIS A 405 10.01 -11.42 -18.10
CA HIS A 405 9.13 -11.83 -19.20
C HIS A 405 7.80 -12.37 -18.67
N LYS A 406 6.79 -12.39 -19.53
CA LYS A 406 5.53 -13.08 -19.26
C LYS A 406 5.73 -14.59 -19.39
N ALA A 407 4.98 -15.36 -18.62
CA ALA A 407 4.93 -16.81 -18.83
C ALA A 407 4.38 -17.14 -20.24
N ILE A 408 4.81 -18.26 -20.81
CA ILE A 408 4.25 -18.73 -22.08
C ILE A 408 2.92 -19.43 -21.77
N GLU A 409 1.83 -18.98 -22.39
CA GLU A 409 0.47 -19.50 -22.14
C GLU A 409 0.33 -21.03 -22.31
N GLU A 410 1.17 -21.65 -23.13
CA GLU A 410 1.20 -23.12 -23.30
C GLU A 410 1.72 -23.90 -22.08
N LEU A 411 2.44 -23.21 -21.16
CA LEU A 411 2.91 -23.78 -19.89
C LEU A 411 1.92 -23.51 -18.73
N GLU A 412 0.89 -22.68 -18.95
CA GLU A 412 -0.14 -22.34 -17.94
C GLU A 412 -1.16 -23.47 -17.68
N ASN A 413 -1.07 -24.60 -18.36
CA ASN A 413 -1.85 -25.80 -18.00
C ASN A 413 -1.39 -26.44 -16.69
N ASP A 414 -0.35 -25.90 -16.06
CA ASP A 414 0.04 -26.32 -14.74
C ASP A 414 -0.77 -25.54 -13.70
N GLU A 415 -1.40 -26.25 -12.80
CA GLU A 415 -2.31 -25.80 -11.74
C GLU A 415 -1.65 -24.88 -10.69
N SER A 416 -0.61 -24.15 -11.02
CA SER A 416 0.05 -23.21 -10.12
C SER A 416 -0.75 -21.92 -9.95
N THR A 417 -1.96 -22.06 -9.48
CA THR A 417 -2.70 -20.94 -8.92
C THR A 417 -1.92 -20.43 -7.70
N HIS A 418 -1.58 -19.16 -7.71
CA HIS A 418 -0.82 -18.57 -6.61
C HIS A 418 -1.65 -18.38 -5.32
N ASN A 419 -2.68 -19.23 -5.12
CA ASN A 419 -3.61 -19.18 -3.99
C ASN A 419 -4.21 -17.76 -3.81
N VAL A 420 -4.64 -17.16 -4.92
CA VAL A 420 -5.34 -15.87 -4.93
C VAL A 420 -6.82 -16.10 -5.21
N SER A 421 -7.66 -15.27 -4.68
CA SER A 421 -9.10 -15.26 -4.94
C SER A 421 -9.58 -13.83 -5.06
N ILE A 422 -9.60 -13.33 -6.29
CA ILE A 422 -10.04 -11.95 -6.56
C ILE A 422 -11.46 -11.71 -6.07
N GLY A 423 -12.32 -12.73 -6.05
CA GLY A 423 -13.67 -12.65 -5.50
C GLY A 423 -13.68 -12.24 -4.03
N ILE A 424 -12.80 -12.83 -3.21
CA ILE A 424 -12.67 -12.44 -1.79
C ILE A 424 -12.17 -10.99 -1.64
N ALA A 425 -11.11 -10.62 -2.37
CA ALA A 425 -10.59 -9.25 -2.30
C ALA A 425 -11.63 -8.23 -2.75
N SER A 426 -12.36 -8.53 -3.83
CA SER A 426 -13.44 -7.68 -4.35
C SER A 426 -14.60 -7.56 -3.35
N ALA A 427 -15.02 -8.66 -2.71
CA ALA A 427 -16.05 -8.64 -1.69
C ALA A 427 -15.65 -7.77 -0.48
N ILE A 428 -14.41 -7.89 0.04
CA ILE A 428 -13.92 -7.11 1.18
C ILE A 428 -13.93 -5.61 0.85
N THR A 429 -13.44 -5.22 -0.34
CA THR A 429 -13.42 -3.80 -0.73
C THR A 429 -14.83 -3.27 -1.01
N ALA A 430 -15.72 -4.09 -1.57
CA ALA A 430 -17.13 -3.74 -1.77
C ALA A 430 -17.85 -3.52 -0.43
N TYR A 431 -17.72 -4.43 0.54
CA TYR A 431 -18.24 -4.23 1.89
C TYR A 431 -17.70 -2.96 2.56
N SER A 432 -16.44 -2.64 2.32
CA SER A 432 -15.85 -1.40 2.84
C SER A 432 -16.48 -0.16 2.21
N ARG A 433 -16.77 -0.17 0.90
CA ARG A 433 -17.52 0.90 0.24
C ARG A 433 -18.97 0.98 0.71
N ILE A 434 -19.64 -0.15 0.92
CA ILE A 434 -20.97 -0.22 1.53
C ILE A 434 -20.96 0.43 2.92
N HIS A 435 -19.99 0.05 3.77
CA HIS A 435 -19.85 0.64 5.09
C HIS A 435 -19.67 2.17 5.03
N MET A 436 -18.84 2.66 4.12
CA MET A 436 -18.59 4.11 3.99
C MET A 436 -19.74 4.86 3.31
N SER A 437 -20.59 4.18 2.50
CA SER A 437 -21.69 4.82 1.78
C SER A 437 -22.75 5.43 2.72
N GLN A 438 -22.92 4.90 3.93
CA GLN A 438 -23.83 5.44 4.94
C GLN A 438 -23.52 6.88 5.36
N PHE A 439 -22.27 7.32 5.16
CA PHE A 439 -21.84 8.68 5.49
C PHE A 439 -21.86 9.61 4.27
N LYS A 440 -21.78 9.07 3.04
CA LYS A 440 -21.60 9.88 1.82
C LYS A 440 -22.80 10.74 1.49
N ASN A 441 -24.01 10.22 1.62
CA ASN A 441 -25.25 10.92 1.27
C ASN A 441 -26.11 11.22 2.50
N ASN A 442 -25.48 11.40 3.67
CA ASN A 442 -26.16 11.80 4.87
C ASN A 442 -26.53 13.30 4.79
N PRO A 443 -27.83 13.65 4.76
CA PRO A 443 -28.28 15.04 4.59
C PRO A 443 -27.94 15.96 5.77
N LYS A 444 -27.47 15.40 6.90
CA LYS A 444 -27.13 16.17 8.11
C LYS A 444 -25.70 16.70 8.12
N ILE A 445 -24.86 16.30 7.15
CA ILE A 445 -23.46 16.68 7.10
C ILE A 445 -23.08 17.16 5.71
N ASN A 446 -22.21 18.15 5.60
CA ASN A 446 -21.52 18.49 4.37
C ASN A 446 -20.19 17.75 4.33
N LEU A 447 -19.99 16.93 3.29
CA LEU A 447 -18.80 16.12 3.13
C LEU A 447 -17.77 16.86 2.29
N TYR A 448 -16.59 17.12 2.84
CA TYR A 448 -15.50 17.78 2.16
C TYR A 448 -14.63 16.79 1.37
N TYR A 449 -14.26 15.68 2.02
CA TYR A 449 -13.30 14.74 1.47
C TYR A 449 -13.47 13.34 2.07
N THR A 450 -13.16 12.32 1.29
CA THR A 450 -13.07 10.93 1.76
C THR A 450 -11.77 10.29 1.28
N ASP A 451 -11.18 9.40 2.08
CA ASP A 451 -10.02 8.60 1.68
C ASP A 451 -10.12 7.20 2.30
N THR A 452 -10.73 6.29 1.57
CA THR A 452 -10.89 4.87 1.91
C THR A 452 -11.70 4.65 3.19
N ASP A 453 -11.13 4.93 4.35
CA ASP A 453 -11.64 4.74 5.71
C ASP A 453 -11.80 6.05 6.50
N SER A 454 -11.49 7.18 5.88
CA SER A 454 -11.63 8.49 6.52
C SER A 454 -12.66 9.38 5.83
N ILE A 455 -13.32 10.21 6.64
CA ILE A 455 -14.29 11.23 6.21
C ILE A 455 -13.97 12.55 6.88
N TYR A 456 -14.21 13.63 6.15
CA TYR A 456 -14.00 15.01 6.60
C TYR A 456 -15.30 15.79 6.43
N THR A 457 -15.89 16.24 7.52
CA THR A 457 -17.24 16.83 7.55
C THR A 457 -17.25 18.15 8.32
N ASP A 458 -18.28 18.97 8.09
CA ASP A 458 -18.49 20.23 8.83
C ASP A 458 -19.18 20.07 10.18
N SER A 459 -19.69 18.89 10.47
CA SER A 459 -20.51 18.63 11.65
C SER A 459 -20.10 17.33 12.34
N ASP A 460 -20.42 17.24 13.63
CA ASP A 460 -20.28 16.02 14.38
C ASP A 460 -21.18 14.91 13.83
N ILE A 461 -20.64 13.72 13.76
CA ILE A 461 -21.37 12.50 13.41
C ILE A 461 -22.07 11.96 14.66
N ASP A 462 -23.22 11.31 14.46
CA ASP A 462 -23.98 10.70 15.54
C ASP A 462 -23.08 9.78 16.40
N LYS A 463 -23.18 9.96 17.71
CA LYS A 463 -22.35 9.24 18.68
C LYS A 463 -22.47 7.72 18.61
N SER A 464 -23.57 7.19 18.06
CA SER A 464 -23.76 5.75 17.84
C SER A 464 -22.74 5.15 16.86
N TYR A 465 -22.17 5.96 15.96
CA TYR A 465 -21.13 5.55 15.01
C TYR A 465 -19.70 5.71 15.57
N ILE A 466 -19.54 6.38 16.72
CA ILE A 466 -18.24 6.78 17.25
C ILE A 466 -17.84 5.88 18.42
N ASP A 467 -16.73 5.15 18.26
CA ASP A 467 -16.04 4.46 19.34
C ASP A 467 -14.57 4.24 18.95
N SER A 468 -13.66 4.76 19.74
CA SER A 468 -12.22 4.69 19.44
C SER A 468 -11.60 3.31 19.58
N LYS A 469 -12.34 2.32 20.07
CA LYS A 469 -11.85 0.96 20.33
C LYS A 469 -12.55 -0.11 19.51
N THR A 470 -13.81 0.03 19.16
CA THR A 470 -14.59 -0.97 18.44
C THR A 470 -14.23 -1.00 16.94
N LEU A 471 -14.01 -2.19 16.37
CA LEU A 471 -13.80 -2.38 14.94
C LEU A 471 -14.97 -1.81 14.12
N GLY A 472 -14.68 -1.18 12.99
CA GLY A 472 -15.70 -0.61 12.12
C GLY A 472 -16.34 0.67 12.62
N LYS A 473 -16.10 1.10 13.86
CA LYS A 473 -16.58 2.39 14.36
C LYS A 473 -15.61 3.52 14.00
N LEU A 474 -16.17 4.72 13.88
CA LEU A 474 -15.41 5.93 13.62
C LEU A 474 -14.67 6.39 14.90
N LYS A 475 -13.51 6.96 14.68
CA LYS A 475 -12.73 7.65 15.69
C LYS A 475 -12.45 9.06 15.20
N LEU A 476 -12.73 10.07 16.03
CA LEU A 476 -12.33 11.44 15.76
C LEU A 476 -10.81 11.56 15.90
N GLU A 477 -10.15 11.85 14.78
CA GLU A 477 -8.69 12.01 14.73
C GLU A 477 -8.26 13.46 14.94
N ASN A 478 -8.95 14.41 14.31
CA ASN A 478 -8.64 15.83 14.41
C ASN A 478 -9.89 16.70 14.24
N ILE A 479 -9.87 17.87 14.88
CA ILE A 479 -10.74 18.99 14.57
C ILE A 479 -9.88 20.07 13.95
N CYS A 480 -10.23 20.52 12.76
CA CYS A 480 -9.46 21.46 11.97
C CYS A 480 -10.21 22.80 11.83
N LYS A 481 -9.52 23.90 12.06
CA LYS A 481 -10.05 25.26 11.85
C LYS A 481 -9.90 25.73 10.38
N ARG A 482 -8.93 25.19 9.66
CA ARG A 482 -8.72 25.43 8.22
C ARG A 482 -8.46 24.11 7.52
N ALA A 483 -9.13 23.91 6.41
CA ALA A 483 -8.96 22.73 5.58
C ALA A 483 -9.06 23.11 4.10
N ILE A 484 -8.08 22.69 3.29
CA ILE A 484 -8.09 22.88 1.84
C ILE A 484 -7.82 21.52 1.21
N PHE A 485 -8.78 21.05 0.41
CA PHE A 485 -8.70 19.81 -0.34
C PHE A 485 -8.63 20.13 -1.84
N LEU A 486 -7.60 19.69 -2.53
CA LEU A 486 -7.38 20.02 -3.93
C LEU A 486 -7.55 18.82 -4.86
N ALA A 487 -7.23 17.63 -4.37
CA ALA A 487 -7.29 16.37 -5.11
C ALA A 487 -7.14 15.17 -4.16
N SER A 488 -7.27 13.95 -4.70
CA SER A 488 -6.96 12.73 -3.95
C SER A 488 -5.54 12.78 -3.38
N LYS A 489 -5.43 12.71 -2.04
CA LYS A 489 -4.15 12.77 -1.31
C LYS A 489 -3.35 14.06 -1.56
N LEU A 490 -4.06 15.17 -1.82
CA LEU A 490 -3.51 16.52 -1.95
C LEU A 490 -4.34 17.48 -1.11
N TYR A 491 -3.93 17.73 0.14
CA TYR A 491 -4.67 18.59 1.06
C TYR A 491 -3.79 19.20 2.17
N PHE A 492 -4.30 20.28 2.73
CA PHE A 492 -3.77 20.98 3.90
C PHE A 492 -4.83 21.06 4.99
N LEU A 493 -4.44 20.74 6.23
CA LEU A 493 -5.29 20.90 7.42
C LEU A 493 -4.51 21.65 8.49
N GLU A 494 -5.17 22.59 9.16
CA GLU A 494 -4.69 23.21 10.38
C GLU A 494 -5.62 22.84 11.53
N THR A 495 -5.11 22.07 12.48
CA THR A 495 -5.88 21.65 13.64
C THR A 495 -6.16 22.81 14.61
N GLU A 496 -7.12 22.65 15.50
CA GLU A 496 -7.39 23.63 16.58
C GLU A 496 -6.16 23.88 17.47
N SER A 497 -5.31 22.86 17.67
CA SER A 497 -4.03 22.99 18.38
C SER A 497 -2.93 23.73 17.61
N GLY A 498 -3.19 24.18 16.39
CA GLY A 498 -2.22 24.88 15.53
C GLY A 498 -1.27 23.95 14.78
N LYS A 499 -1.45 22.64 14.85
CA LYS A 499 -0.64 21.67 14.08
C LYS A 499 -1.08 21.65 12.61
N ASN A 500 -0.12 21.76 11.70
CA ASN A 500 -0.35 21.58 10.27
C ASN A 500 -0.20 20.12 9.86
N ILE A 501 -1.15 19.62 9.06
CA ILE A 501 -1.13 18.30 8.43
C ILE A 501 -1.18 18.52 6.93
N ILE A 502 -0.11 18.15 6.22
CA ILE A 502 0.04 18.35 4.78
C ILE A 502 0.21 17.00 4.12
N LYS A 503 -0.61 16.74 3.09
CA LYS A 503 -0.48 15.55 2.25
C LYS A 503 -0.34 15.96 0.80
N VAL A 504 0.72 15.48 0.16
CA VAL A 504 0.99 15.68 -1.27
C VAL A 504 1.47 14.36 -1.85
N LYS A 505 0.61 13.71 -2.64
CA LYS A 505 0.97 12.45 -3.29
C LYS A 505 2.18 12.66 -4.20
N GLY A 506 3.23 11.87 -3.99
CA GLY A 506 4.46 11.91 -4.80
C GLY A 506 5.57 12.81 -4.24
N LEU A 507 5.27 13.77 -3.37
CA LEU A 507 6.27 14.59 -2.68
C LEU A 507 6.59 13.94 -1.33
N LYS A 508 7.86 13.57 -1.11
CA LYS A 508 8.29 12.90 0.12
C LYS A 508 8.39 13.85 1.31
N ASP A 509 8.89 15.05 1.07
CA ASP A 509 9.02 16.10 2.07
C ASP A 509 8.10 17.27 1.71
N SER A 510 7.05 17.45 2.48
CA SER A 510 6.09 18.54 2.36
C SER A 510 6.32 19.65 3.39
N SER A 511 7.40 19.61 4.17
CA SER A 511 7.68 20.58 5.25
C SER A 511 7.86 22.03 4.75
N SER A 512 8.27 22.18 3.49
CA SER A 512 8.43 23.49 2.84
C SER A 512 7.11 24.12 2.35
N LEU A 513 5.99 23.37 2.44
CA LEU A 513 4.66 23.85 2.05
C LEU A 513 3.94 24.46 3.25
N ASN A 514 3.10 25.44 2.98
CA ASN A 514 2.31 26.13 3.99
C ASN A 514 0.88 26.42 3.52
N TYR A 515 0.06 27.01 4.39
CA TYR A 515 -1.32 27.37 4.10
C TYR A 515 -1.48 28.22 2.83
N ASN A 516 -0.61 29.22 2.65
CA ASN A 516 -0.71 30.14 1.50
C ASN A 516 -0.44 29.43 0.17
N ASP A 517 0.46 28.44 0.15
CA ASP A 517 0.68 27.61 -1.04
C ASP A 517 -0.64 26.92 -1.47
N PHE A 518 -1.36 26.31 -0.53
CA PHE A 518 -2.64 25.63 -0.81
C PHE A 518 -3.76 26.61 -1.13
N LYS A 519 -3.79 27.77 -0.47
CA LYS A 519 -4.76 28.82 -0.75
C LYS A 519 -4.61 29.36 -2.17
N ASN A 520 -3.37 29.57 -2.60
CA ASN A 520 -3.06 29.98 -3.97
C ASN A 520 -3.42 28.91 -4.99
N LEU A 521 -3.19 27.63 -4.69
CA LEU A 521 -3.53 26.52 -5.57
C LEU A 521 -5.05 26.34 -5.81
N LEU A 522 -5.92 26.98 -5.03
CA LEU A 522 -7.35 27.06 -5.36
C LEU A 522 -7.58 27.84 -6.66
N ASN A 523 -6.67 28.72 -7.07
CA ASN A 523 -6.76 29.41 -8.36
C ASN A 523 -6.24 28.50 -9.49
N LYS A 524 -7.06 28.31 -10.54
CA LYS A 524 -6.77 27.46 -11.69
C LYS A 524 -5.43 27.75 -12.38
N ASN A 525 -5.01 29.01 -12.36
CA ASN A 525 -3.82 29.49 -13.05
C ASN A 525 -2.56 29.40 -12.17
N PHE A 526 -2.69 29.01 -10.91
CA PHE A 526 -1.58 28.97 -9.97
C PHE A 526 -0.83 27.64 -10.03
N LEU A 527 0.47 27.73 -9.83
CA LEU A 527 1.39 26.60 -9.78
C LEU A 527 2.34 26.82 -8.60
N VAL A 528 2.52 25.80 -7.79
CA VAL A 528 3.54 25.78 -6.73
C VAL A 528 4.63 24.82 -7.12
N GLU A 529 5.87 25.33 -7.16
CA GLU A 529 7.04 24.54 -7.48
C GLU A 529 7.91 24.35 -6.25
N LYS A 530 8.31 23.11 -6.00
CA LYS A 530 9.22 22.75 -4.91
C LYS A 530 10.35 21.90 -5.44
N SER A 531 11.57 22.30 -5.13
CA SER A 531 12.74 21.46 -5.40
C SER A 531 12.80 20.33 -4.39
N HIS A 532 13.03 19.12 -4.84
CA HIS A 532 13.28 17.97 -3.99
C HIS A 532 14.32 17.04 -4.61
N ASN A 533 15.01 16.31 -3.77
CA ASN A 533 15.98 15.33 -4.21
C ASN A 533 15.27 14.01 -4.60
N LYS A 534 15.35 13.67 -5.88
CA LYS A 534 14.87 12.38 -6.41
C LYS A 534 16.02 11.39 -6.47
N TRP A 535 15.77 10.21 -5.93
CA TRP A 535 16.72 9.11 -5.94
C TRP A 535 16.44 8.22 -7.14
N ILE A 536 17.30 8.25 -8.14
CA ILE A 536 17.23 7.41 -9.34
C ILE A 536 18.14 6.22 -9.13
N ARG A 537 17.55 5.04 -9.17
CA ARG A 537 18.23 3.76 -8.98
C ARG A 537 18.61 3.20 -10.32
N ASN A 538 19.89 2.91 -10.50
CA ASN A 538 20.42 2.26 -11.67
C ASN A 538 21.07 0.93 -11.28
N LEU A 539 20.37 -0.16 -11.52
CA LEU A 539 20.79 -1.50 -11.14
C LEU A 539 21.98 -1.96 -11.99
N SER A 540 22.01 -1.65 -13.29
CA SER A 540 23.09 -2.03 -14.21
C SER A 540 24.43 -1.38 -13.85
N GLU A 541 24.40 -0.12 -13.41
CA GLU A 541 25.58 0.63 -13.01
C GLU A 541 25.93 0.47 -11.52
N SER A 542 25.07 -0.18 -10.72
CA SER A 542 25.20 -0.28 -9.26
C SER A 542 25.30 1.07 -8.59
N LYS A 543 24.42 2.02 -9.00
CA LYS A 543 24.43 3.41 -8.51
C LYS A 543 23.05 3.87 -8.10
N ILE A 544 23.05 4.79 -7.14
CA ILE A 544 21.87 5.62 -6.81
C ILE A 544 22.28 7.07 -7.05
N ASN A 545 21.71 7.67 -8.08
CA ASN A 545 21.93 9.09 -8.37
C ASN A 545 20.90 9.92 -7.63
N ILE A 546 21.36 10.93 -6.90
CA ILE A 546 20.50 11.90 -6.22
C ILE A 546 20.50 13.17 -7.10
N ILE A 547 19.35 13.45 -7.70
CA ILE A 547 19.21 14.62 -8.56
C ILE A 547 18.17 15.57 -7.98
N ALA A 548 18.46 16.87 -8.04
CA ALA A 548 17.46 17.88 -7.74
C ALA A 548 16.41 17.89 -8.86
N GLN A 549 15.15 17.71 -8.49
CA GLN A 549 14.01 17.78 -9.40
C GLN A 549 13.00 18.80 -8.89
N ILE A 550 12.45 19.59 -9.80
CA ILE A 550 11.32 20.47 -9.49
C ILE A 550 10.05 19.62 -9.51
N TYR A 551 9.31 19.64 -8.43
CA TYR A 551 7.99 19.06 -8.32
C TYR A 551 6.94 20.17 -8.43
N SER A 552 6.19 20.14 -9.52
CA SER A 552 5.15 21.14 -9.79
C SER A 552 3.80 20.62 -9.30
N ILE A 553 3.19 21.39 -8.40
CA ILE A 553 1.87 21.11 -7.83
C ILE A 553 0.86 22.04 -8.51
N LYS A 554 -0.12 21.44 -9.16
CA LYS A 554 -1.24 22.15 -9.79
C LYS A 554 -2.49 21.33 -9.60
N VAL A 555 -3.62 21.99 -9.39
CA VAL A 555 -4.92 21.32 -9.39
C VAL A 555 -5.29 20.96 -10.83
N THR A 556 -5.49 19.70 -11.07
CA THR A 556 -5.89 19.16 -12.38
C THR A 556 -7.21 18.40 -12.26
N ASP A 557 -7.91 18.23 -13.36
CA ASP A 557 -9.10 17.39 -13.42
C ASP A 557 -8.80 16.03 -12.79
N ASN A 558 -9.68 15.65 -11.91
CA ASN A 558 -9.47 14.55 -11.02
C ASN A 558 -10.57 13.49 -11.19
N LYS A 559 -11.01 12.89 -10.10
CA LYS A 559 -12.12 11.94 -10.07
C LYS A 559 -13.48 12.61 -10.21
N ARG A 560 -13.55 13.94 -10.07
CA ARG A 560 -14.74 14.78 -10.22
C ARG A 560 -14.42 16.01 -11.06
N LEU A 561 -15.43 16.58 -11.73
CA LEU A 561 -15.31 17.85 -12.45
C LEU A 561 -15.03 18.98 -11.46
N LEU A 562 -14.09 19.85 -11.79
CA LEU A 562 -13.70 20.99 -10.96
C LEU A 562 -14.49 22.24 -11.42
N ILE A 563 -15.22 22.87 -10.51
CA ILE A 563 -16.04 24.05 -10.78
C ILE A 563 -15.33 25.29 -10.22
N TYR A 564 -15.11 26.26 -11.10
CA TYR A 564 -14.43 27.50 -10.79
C TYR A 564 -15.39 28.69 -10.87
N ASP A 565 -15.18 29.69 -10.03
CA ASP A 565 -15.89 30.97 -10.13
C ASP A 565 -15.30 31.87 -11.24
N ASN A 566 -15.88 33.07 -11.41
CA ASN A 566 -15.45 34.05 -12.41
C ASN A 566 -14.01 34.56 -12.18
N ASN A 567 -13.44 34.37 -11.00
CA ASN A 567 -12.06 34.75 -10.64
C ASN A 567 -11.10 33.55 -10.78
N ASN A 568 -11.52 32.46 -11.42
CA ASN A 568 -10.77 31.21 -11.54
C ASN A 568 -10.45 30.52 -10.20
N LYS A 569 -11.21 30.81 -9.14
CA LYS A 569 -11.08 30.12 -7.86
C LYS A 569 -11.94 28.85 -7.86
N LEU A 570 -11.34 27.72 -7.47
CA LEU A 570 -12.04 26.46 -7.27
C LEU A 570 -13.02 26.59 -6.09
N ILE A 571 -14.31 26.39 -6.35
CA ILE A 571 -15.39 26.58 -5.38
C ILE A 571 -16.16 25.31 -5.06
N SER A 572 -16.22 24.35 -6.00
CA SER A 572 -16.99 23.12 -5.86
C SER A 572 -16.50 22.04 -6.81
N THR A 573 -17.13 20.87 -6.73
CA THR A 573 -16.95 19.78 -7.69
C THR A 573 -18.28 19.16 -8.07
N GLU A 574 -18.35 18.60 -9.27
CA GLU A 574 -19.50 17.87 -9.79
C GLU A 574 -19.13 16.45 -10.21
N ASN A 575 -20.14 15.58 -10.34
CA ASN A 575 -19.96 14.23 -10.80
C ASN A 575 -19.68 14.21 -12.32
N TYR A 576 -18.78 13.33 -12.77
CA TYR A 576 -18.74 12.98 -14.18
C TYR A 576 -19.99 12.20 -14.56
N LYS A 577 -20.56 12.51 -15.73
CA LYS A 577 -21.59 11.70 -16.36
C LYS A 577 -20.96 10.88 -17.47
N ILE A 578 -21.15 9.58 -17.43
CA ILE A 578 -20.58 8.65 -18.42
C ILE A 578 -21.69 7.85 -19.12
N ASP A 579 -21.33 7.30 -20.27
CA ASP A 579 -22.13 6.38 -21.06
C ASP A 579 -21.52 4.97 -21.10
N LYS A 580 -22.05 4.10 -21.96
CA LYS A 580 -21.57 2.72 -22.15
C LYS A 580 -20.08 2.62 -22.57
N ASN A 581 -19.51 3.66 -23.16
CA ASN A 581 -18.11 3.64 -23.62
C ASN A 581 -17.10 3.86 -22.49
N LYS A 582 -17.56 4.28 -21.30
CA LYS A 582 -16.72 4.59 -20.12
C LYS A 582 -15.54 5.52 -20.46
N THR A 583 -15.80 6.60 -21.18
CA THR A 583 -14.80 7.62 -21.55
C THR A 583 -15.14 8.97 -20.94
N ILE A 584 -14.12 9.75 -20.54
CA ILE A 584 -14.21 11.14 -20.08
C ILE A 584 -13.10 12.00 -20.70
#